data_99a4969fe10981be96ef6c0570e94c83
#
_entry.id   99a4969fe10981be96ef6c0570e94c83
#
_cell.length_a   1.000
_cell.length_b   1.000
_cell.length_c   1.000
_cell.angle_alpha   90.00
_cell.angle_beta   90.00
_cell.angle_gamma   90.00
#
_symmetry.space_group_name_H-M   'P 1'
#
loop_
_entity.id
_entity.type
_entity.pdbx_description
1 polymer ?
#
loop_
_entity_poly.entity_id
_entity_poly.type
_entity_poly.pdbx_seq_one_letter_code
_entity_poly.pdbx_strand_id
1 'polypeptide(L)'
;TYDTSTPTYQRDIRGIRATVDHPILPTFDDDNIYYHDIPEGDIMMRIFGSDLGYDHPFATTEILIGKDFTVYVDNEMLVIPSKEREKANNVEYIKKLIDFINSRYNGNYMSVLVDPSAKGFINQCMSEGIIAKKAKNRVRNFKPGETAEADKTEDRKIAGINLLREGFRLNKIKVHGNRCPSTIKQLQGYSFDPKSLEQGIEKPIKINDDLVDCIRYVVNTEIGYVDRWAERSEKKSNGENRMESGNERDRRKQEDQDRRDKKREELVQGLIDDFKGGRSRNNSRWLF
;
A
#
# COMPACT_ATOMS: atom_id res chain seq x y z
N THR A 1 -37.48 -24.99 3.21
CA THR A 1 -36.66 -25.13 4.42
C THR A 1 -35.28 -24.59 4.11
N TYR A 2 -34.97 -23.50 4.77
CA TYR A 2 -33.62 -22.91 4.62
C TYR A 2 -32.62 -23.80 5.38
N ASP A 3 -31.50 -24.09 4.74
CA ASP A 3 -30.40 -24.75 5.43
C ASP A 3 -29.76 -23.77 6.44
N THR A 4 -30.02 -24.01 7.72
CA THR A 4 -29.60 -23.13 8.83
C THR A 4 -28.10 -23.19 9.08
N SER A 5 -27.38 -24.13 8.46
CA SER A 5 -25.92 -24.28 8.57
C SER A 5 -25.16 -23.42 7.59
N THR A 6 -25.84 -22.89 6.58
CA THR A 6 -25.14 -22.10 5.53
C THR A 6 -24.63 -20.76 6.05
N PRO A 7 -23.44 -20.31 5.61
CA PRO A 7 -22.89 -18.99 5.94
C PRO A 7 -23.88 -17.85 5.63
N THR A 8 -24.63 -17.96 4.53
CA THR A 8 -25.65 -16.99 4.12
C THR A 8 -26.78 -16.88 5.15
N TYR A 9 -27.30 -18.00 5.65
CA TYR A 9 -28.34 -17.99 6.68
C TYR A 9 -27.82 -17.38 7.99
N GLN A 10 -26.63 -17.77 8.41
CA GLN A 10 -26.01 -17.24 9.63
C GLN A 10 -25.82 -15.72 9.56
N ARG A 11 -25.30 -15.23 8.43
CA ARG A 11 -25.08 -13.79 8.21
C ARG A 11 -26.37 -12.99 8.07
N ASP A 12 -27.27 -13.43 7.18
CA ASP A 12 -28.39 -12.62 6.72
C ASP A 12 -29.61 -12.73 7.63
N ILE A 13 -29.80 -13.90 8.28
CA ILE A 13 -30.97 -14.18 9.13
C ILE A 13 -30.64 -14.06 10.62
N ARG A 14 -29.48 -14.53 11.05
CA ARG A 14 -29.11 -14.51 12.47
C ARG A 14 -28.19 -13.36 12.87
N GLY A 15 -27.71 -12.57 11.92
CA GLY A 15 -26.74 -11.49 12.19
C GLY A 15 -25.41 -11.98 12.76
N ILE A 16 -25.16 -13.30 12.69
CA ILE A 16 -23.89 -13.88 13.13
C ILE A 16 -22.88 -13.65 12.00
N ARG A 17 -21.68 -13.24 12.32
CA ARG A 17 -20.57 -13.20 11.35
C ARG A 17 -20.37 -14.62 10.81
N ALA A 18 -20.95 -14.91 9.64
CA ALA A 18 -20.70 -16.17 8.96
C ALA A 18 -19.38 -16.01 8.18
N THR A 19 -18.45 -16.88 8.48
CA THR A 19 -17.23 -17.02 7.66
C THR A 19 -17.60 -17.60 6.30
N VAL A 20 -17.02 -17.06 5.26
CA VAL A 20 -17.09 -17.66 3.91
C VAL A 20 -16.38 -19.01 3.93
N ASP A 21 -16.74 -19.89 3.00
CA ASP A 21 -15.99 -21.11 2.82
C ASP A 21 -14.55 -20.81 2.38
N HIS A 22 -13.59 -21.51 2.98
CA HIS A 22 -12.15 -21.33 2.68
C HIS A 22 -11.63 -19.89 2.82
N PRO A 23 -11.81 -19.21 3.98
CA PRO A 23 -11.39 -17.85 4.17
C PRO A 23 -9.87 -17.71 4.06
N ILE A 24 -9.43 -16.66 3.36
CA ILE A 24 -8.00 -16.33 3.25
C ILE A 24 -7.51 -15.68 4.55
N LEU A 25 -8.35 -14.90 5.22
CA LEU A 25 -8.02 -14.16 6.44
C LEU A 25 -8.83 -14.66 7.65
N PRO A 26 -8.63 -15.93 8.10
CA PRO A 26 -9.44 -16.51 9.17
C PRO A 26 -9.23 -15.84 10.54
N THR A 27 -8.15 -15.10 10.70
CA THR A 27 -7.79 -14.37 11.94
C THR A 27 -8.24 -12.91 11.93
N PHE A 28 -8.91 -12.45 10.87
CA PHE A 28 -9.48 -11.11 10.84
C PHE A 28 -10.77 -11.09 11.70
N ASP A 29 -10.72 -10.38 12.81
CA ASP A 29 -11.79 -10.30 13.81
C ASP A 29 -11.96 -8.89 14.40
N ASP A 30 -12.70 -8.77 15.48
CA ASP A 30 -12.97 -7.50 16.14
C ASP A 30 -11.73 -6.84 16.75
N ASP A 31 -10.71 -7.61 17.13
CA ASP A 31 -9.44 -7.08 17.64
C ASP A 31 -8.65 -6.32 16.56
N ASN A 32 -8.92 -6.61 15.30
CA ASN A 32 -8.35 -5.86 14.16
C ASN A 32 -9.14 -4.58 13.82
N ILE A 33 -10.23 -4.27 14.54
CA ILE A 33 -11.04 -3.07 14.27
C ILE A 33 -10.79 -2.02 15.32
N TYR A 34 -10.64 -0.76 14.89
CA TYR A 34 -10.49 0.38 15.78
C TYR A 34 -11.47 1.50 15.40
N TYR A 35 -11.72 2.44 16.35
CA TYR A 35 -12.76 3.47 16.20
C TYR A 35 -12.27 4.89 16.60
N HIS A 36 -11.02 5.04 16.96
CA HIS A 36 -10.43 6.31 17.39
C HIS A 36 -9.43 6.83 16.37
N ASP A 37 -9.22 8.14 16.34
CA ASP A 37 -8.17 8.71 15.50
C ASP A 37 -6.77 8.37 16.04
N ILE A 38 -5.84 8.09 15.14
CA ILE A 38 -4.44 7.86 15.50
C ILE A 38 -3.76 9.21 15.66
N PRO A 39 -3.12 9.46 16.82
CA PRO A 39 -2.40 10.72 17.05
C PRO A 39 -1.31 10.95 15.98
N GLU A 40 -1.23 12.19 15.45
CA GLU A 40 -0.23 12.52 14.42
C GLU A 40 1.21 12.22 14.87
N GLY A 41 1.49 12.40 16.19
CA GLY A 41 2.79 12.07 16.78
C GLY A 41 3.17 10.58 16.71
N ASP A 42 2.22 9.67 16.51
CA ASP A 42 2.44 8.24 16.42
C ASP A 42 2.50 7.74 14.97
N ILE A 43 2.12 8.59 14.01
CA ILE A 43 2.16 8.27 12.58
C ILE A 43 3.58 8.50 12.05
N MET A 44 4.13 7.48 11.41
CA MET A 44 5.40 7.54 10.69
C MET A 44 5.18 7.91 9.22
N MET A 45 4.17 7.34 8.59
CA MET A 45 3.86 7.54 7.17
C MET A 45 2.36 7.53 6.92
N ARG A 46 1.91 8.39 5.98
CA ARG A 46 0.56 8.36 5.41
C ARG A 46 0.69 8.05 3.92
N ILE A 47 0.03 6.99 3.47
CA ILE A 47 0.15 6.41 2.14
C ILE A 47 -1.23 6.01 1.66
N PHE A 48 -1.46 6.13 0.35
CA PHE A 48 -2.66 5.61 -0.28
C PHE A 48 -2.31 4.37 -1.10
N GLY A 49 -3.10 3.31 -0.96
CA GLY A 49 -3.11 2.17 -1.88
C GLY A 49 -4.24 2.34 -2.86
N SER A 50 -4.00 2.15 -4.15
CA SER A 50 -5.03 2.36 -5.18
C SER A 50 -5.01 1.23 -6.20
N ASP A 51 -6.19 0.67 -6.46
CA ASP A 51 -6.44 -0.32 -7.49
C ASP A 51 -7.37 0.24 -8.56
N LEU A 52 -6.87 0.28 -9.80
CA LEU A 52 -7.57 0.87 -10.93
C LEU A 52 -8.35 -0.20 -11.70
N GLY A 53 -9.67 -0.17 -11.61
CA GLY A 53 -10.54 -0.98 -12.43
C GLY A 53 -11.30 -0.14 -13.47
N TYR A 54 -11.28 -0.55 -14.74
CA TYR A 54 -12.10 0.07 -15.78
C TYR A 54 -13.46 -0.64 -15.92
N ASP A 55 -13.48 -1.95 -15.85
CA ASP A 55 -14.68 -2.80 -15.85
C ASP A 55 -15.00 -3.31 -14.42
N HIS A 56 -14.14 -3.01 -13.46
CA HIS A 56 -14.22 -3.28 -12.03
C HIS A 56 -14.22 -1.97 -11.24
N PRO A 57 -14.51 -1.99 -9.93
CA PRO A 57 -14.43 -0.80 -9.11
C PRO A 57 -13.05 -0.14 -9.14
N PHE A 58 -13.02 1.20 -9.07
CA PHE A 58 -11.84 1.95 -8.73
C PHE A 58 -11.80 2.11 -7.22
N ALA A 59 -10.78 1.52 -6.59
CA ALA A 59 -10.63 1.47 -5.15
C ALA A 59 -9.40 2.26 -4.68
N THR A 60 -9.52 2.91 -3.54
CA THR A 60 -8.39 3.55 -2.85
C THR A 60 -8.57 3.44 -1.35
N THR A 61 -7.52 3.07 -0.63
CA THR A 61 -7.48 3.11 0.84
C THR A 61 -6.44 4.11 1.32
N GLU A 62 -6.81 4.90 2.33
CA GLU A 62 -5.85 5.68 3.11
C GLU A 62 -5.28 4.79 4.21
N ILE A 63 -3.96 4.72 4.28
CA ILE A 63 -3.25 3.87 5.23
C ILE A 63 -2.23 4.72 6.00
N LEU A 64 -2.34 4.64 7.33
CA LEU A 64 -1.36 5.21 8.25
C LEU A 64 -0.44 4.09 8.74
N ILE A 65 0.85 4.33 8.72
CA ILE A 65 1.82 3.40 9.30
C ILE A 65 2.39 4.04 10.56
N GLY A 66 2.17 3.37 11.68
CA GLY A 66 2.66 3.80 12.98
C GLY A 66 4.17 3.64 13.14
N LYS A 67 4.74 4.30 14.14
CA LYS A 67 6.16 4.19 14.50
C LYS A 67 6.60 2.79 14.90
N ASP A 68 5.64 1.95 15.29
CA ASP A 68 5.83 0.53 15.62
C ASP A 68 5.52 -0.41 14.43
N PHE A 69 5.39 0.16 13.21
CA PHE A 69 4.99 -0.50 11.98
C PHE A 69 3.56 -1.09 11.99
N THR A 70 2.72 -0.74 12.96
CA THR A 70 1.29 -1.07 12.86
C THR A 70 0.68 -0.31 11.67
N VAL A 71 -0.07 -1.03 10.85
CA VAL A 71 -0.74 -0.54 9.64
C VAL A 71 -2.19 -0.26 9.99
N TYR A 72 -2.63 0.97 9.85
CA TYR A 72 -4.01 1.39 10.10
C TYR A 72 -4.66 1.75 8.77
N VAL A 73 -5.65 0.96 8.34
CA VAL A 73 -6.53 1.31 7.21
C VAL A 73 -7.55 2.30 7.74
N ASP A 74 -7.34 3.58 7.47
CA ASP A 74 -8.03 4.68 8.15
C ASP A 74 -9.23 5.20 7.38
N ASN A 75 -9.21 5.13 6.04
CA ASN A 75 -10.30 5.58 5.19
C ASN A 75 -10.34 4.82 3.87
N GLU A 76 -11.50 4.83 3.21
CA GLU A 76 -11.70 4.15 1.92
C GLU A 76 -12.46 5.01 0.92
N MET A 77 -12.16 4.81 -0.35
CA MET A 77 -12.95 5.28 -1.48
C MET A 77 -13.18 4.09 -2.41
N LEU A 78 -14.44 3.82 -2.76
CA LEU A 78 -14.84 2.77 -3.69
C LEU A 78 -15.80 3.35 -4.72
N VAL A 79 -15.35 3.45 -5.96
CA VAL A 79 -16.16 3.94 -7.08
C VAL A 79 -16.60 2.76 -7.92
N ILE A 80 -17.88 2.40 -7.83
CA ILE A 80 -18.46 1.31 -8.60
C ILE A 80 -18.91 1.86 -9.96
N PRO A 81 -18.43 1.30 -11.10
CA PRO A 81 -18.90 1.73 -12.42
C PRO A 81 -20.40 1.51 -12.55
N SER A 82 -21.14 2.55 -12.96
CA SER A 82 -22.56 2.38 -13.27
C SER A 82 -22.70 1.76 -14.66
N LYS A 83 -23.66 0.81 -14.82
CA LYS A 83 -23.93 0.16 -16.11
C LYS A 83 -24.41 1.14 -17.21
N GLU A 84 -24.83 2.33 -16.81
CA GLU A 84 -25.43 3.34 -17.69
C GLU A 84 -24.49 4.49 -18.07
N ARG A 85 -23.28 4.56 -17.47
CA ARG A 85 -22.29 5.58 -17.82
C ARG A 85 -21.25 4.99 -18.78
N GLU A 86 -20.87 5.81 -19.77
CA GLU A 86 -19.63 5.60 -20.50
C GLU A 86 -18.49 5.29 -19.50
N LYS A 87 -17.62 4.33 -19.86
CA LYS A 87 -16.49 3.93 -19.01
C LYS A 87 -15.81 5.15 -18.44
N ALA A 88 -15.75 5.26 -17.11
CA ALA A 88 -15.06 6.34 -16.45
C ALA A 88 -13.62 6.42 -16.99
N ASN A 89 -13.19 7.62 -17.37
CA ASN A 89 -11.83 7.81 -17.88
C ASN A 89 -10.87 8.13 -16.72
N ASN A 90 -9.58 8.04 -17.00
CA ASN A 90 -8.56 8.35 -16.01
C ASN A 90 -8.71 9.74 -15.38
N VAL A 91 -9.17 10.73 -16.14
CA VAL A 91 -9.33 12.12 -15.64
C VAL A 91 -10.37 12.19 -14.53
N GLU A 92 -11.51 11.49 -14.68
CA GLU A 92 -12.54 11.44 -13.64
C GLU A 92 -12.04 10.73 -12.38
N TYR A 93 -11.34 9.60 -12.54
CA TYR A 93 -10.77 8.88 -11.42
C TYR A 93 -9.67 9.68 -10.70
N ILE A 94 -8.82 10.38 -11.43
CA ILE A 94 -7.80 11.25 -10.85
C ILE A 94 -8.44 12.39 -10.07
N LYS A 95 -9.49 13.02 -10.60
CA LYS A 95 -10.22 14.07 -9.88
C LYS A 95 -10.78 13.54 -8.55
N LYS A 96 -11.45 12.38 -8.57
CA LYS A 96 -11.97 11.73 -7.35
C LYS A 96 -10.85 11.40 -6.36
N LEU A 97 -9.70 10.95 -6.86
CA LEU A 97 -8.52 10.66 -6.04
C LEU A 97 -7.96 11.94 -5.38
N ILE A 98 -7.88 13.04 -6.11
CA ILE A 98 -7.46 14.35 -5.58
C ILE A 98 -8.43 14.82 -4.49
N ASP A 99 -9.74 14.74 -4.75
CA ASP A 99 -10.77 15.13 -3.80
C ASP A 99 -10.68 14.27 -2.53
N PHE A 100 -10.45 12.96 -2.68
CA PHE A 100 -10.28 12.05 -1.54
C PHE A 100 -9.02 12.35 -0.72
N ILE A 101 -7.87 12.57 -1.38
CA ILE A 101 -6.62 12.93 -0.71
C ILE A 101 -6.77 14.26 0.06
N ASN A 102 -7.41 15.25 -0.55
CA ASN A 102 -7.54 16.59 0.03
C ASN A 102 -8.62 16.67 1.13
N SER A 103 -9.55 15.73 1.17
CA SER A 103 -10.71 15.78 2.07
C SER A 103 -10.37 15.82 3.55
N ARG A 104 -9.18 15.34 3.96
CA ARG A 104 -8.81 15.21 5.38
C ARG A 104 -7.51 15.90 5.81
N TYR A 105 -6.52 16.02 4.93
CA TYR A 105 -5.14 16.34 5.36
C TYR A 105 -4.44 17.40 4.50
N ASN A 106 -5.18 18.20 3.74
CA ASN A 106 -4.61 19.25 2.87
C ASN A 106 -3.43 18.75 2.01
N GLY A 107 -3.50 17.49 1.56
CA GLY A 107 -2.50 16.91 0.66
C GLY A 107 -1.18 16.47 1.33
N ASN A 108 -1.11 16.40 2.66
CA ASN A 108 0.11 15.93 3.34
C ASN A 108 0.17 14.39 3.38
N TYR A 109 0.76 13.78 2.36
CA TYR A 109 0.94 12.34 2.22
C TYR A 109 2.28 12.01 1.56
N MET A 110 2.74 10.76 1.73
CA MET A 110 4.03 10.30 1.18
C MET A 110 3.93 9.91 -0.30
N SER A 111 2.95 9.08 -0.65
CA SER A 111 2.71 8.64 -2.03
C SER A 111 1.39 7.88 -2.17
N VAL A 112 0.93 7.74 -3.42
CA VAL A 112 -0.13 6.81 -3.83
C VAL A 112 0.54 5.61 -4.49
N LEU A 113 0.34 4.41 -3.94
CA LEU A 113 0.86 3.16 -4.48
C LEU A 113 -0.22 2.52 -5.37
N VAL A 114 0.08 2.41 -6.65
CA VAL A 114 -0.85 1.94 -7.68
C VAL A 114 -0.36 0.61 -8.26
N ASP A 115 -1.29 -0.24 -8.71
CA ASP A 115 -0.93 -1.47 -9.44
C ASP A 115 0.11 -1.17 -10.53
N PRO A 116 1.22 -1.92 -10.60
CA PRO A 116 2.28 -1.67 -11.56
C PRO A 116 1.85 -1.85 -13.03
N SER A 117 0.74 -2.52 -13.30
CA SER A 117 0.17 -2.64 -14.65
C SER A 117 -0.48 -1.34 -15.16
N ALA A 118 -0.95 -0.48 -14.26
CA ALA A 118 -1.64 0.77 -14.56
C ALA A 118 -0.67 1.94 -14.88
N LYS A 119 0.34 1.71 -15.74
CA LYS A 119 1.40 2.69 -16.05
C LYS A 119 0.86 4.02 -16.57
N GLY A 120 -0.16 3.99 -17.43
CA GLY A 120 -0.79 5.19 -18.01
C GLY A 120 -1.44 6.05 -16.93
N PHE A 121 -2.16 5.43 -16.00
CA PHE A 121 -2.77 6.11 -14.87
C PHE A 121 -1.73 6.73 -13.93
N ILE A 122 -0.66 5.99 -13.61
CA ILE A 122 0.44 6.50 -12.77
C ILE A 122 1.06 7.76 -13.40
N ASN A 123 1.38 7.72 -14.70
CA ASN A 123 1.98 8.85 -15.40
C ASN A 123 1.03 10.07 -15.41
N GLN A 124 -0.25 9.85 -15.63
CA GLN A 124 -1.24 10.91 -15.62
C GLN A 124 -1.45 11.48 -14.21
N CYS A 125 -1.48 10.66 -13.16
CA CYS A 125 -1.46 11.13 -11.77
C CYS A 125 -0.28 12.07 -11.51
N MET A 126 0.92 11.68 -11.97
CA MET A 126 2.12 12.49 -11.80
C MET A 126 2.04 13.83 -12.56
N SER A 127 1.43 13.86 -13.75
CA SER A 127 1.22 15.11 -14.49
C SER A 127 0.23 16.06 -13.81
N GLU A 128 -0.69 15.52 -13.00
CA GLU A 128 -1.65 16.28 -12.18
C GLU A 128 -1.12 16.60 -10.76
N GLY A 129 0.17 16.38 -10.52
CA GLY A 129 0.83 16.70 -9.25
C GLY A 129 0.66 15.67 -8.13
N ILE A 130 0.07 14.50 -8.40
CA ILE A 130 -0.05 13.41 -7.42
C ILE A 130 1.27 12.63 -7.38
N ILE A 131 1.80 12.40 -6.17
CA ILE A 131 3.01 11.57 -5.97
C ILE A 131 2.62 10.09 -6.11
N ALA A 132 2.41 9.63 -7.35
CA ALA A 132 2.03 8.25 -7.65
C ALA A 132 3.28 7.38 -7.93
N LYS A 133 3.28 6.15 -7.39
CA LYS A 133 4.36 5.17 -7.54
C LYS A 133 3.78 3.78 -7.83
N LYS A 134 4.59 2.95 -8.48
CA LYS A 134 4.27 1.54 -8.66
C LYS A 134 4.36 0.80 -7.33
N ALA A 135 3.29 0.10 -6.97
CA ALA A 135 3.30 -0.80 -5.83
C ALA A 135 4.17 -2.04 -6.10
N LYS A 136 4.68 -2.66 -5.03
CA LYS A 136 5.22 -4.01 -5.10
C LYS A 136 4.06 -5.01 -5.04
N ASN A 137 3.64 -5.50 -6.19
CA ASN A 137 2.56 -6.49 -6.28
C ASN A 137 2.98 -7.89 -5.79
N ARG A 138 4.28 -8.09 -5.56
CA ARG A 138 4.89 -9.37 -5.18
C ARG A 138 5.94 -9.15 -4.10
N VAL A 139 5.91 -9.99 -3.07
CA VAL A 139 6.91 -10.02 -2.01
C VAL A 139 7.96 -11.08 -2.32
N ARG A 140 9.20 -10.83 -1.96
CA ARG A 140 10.23 -11.86 -1.97
C ARG A 140 10.13 -12.66 -0.67
N ASN A 141 9.99 -13.98 -0.77
CA ASN A 141 9.96 -14.89 0.38
C ASN A 141 11.34 -15.09 1.05
N PHE A 142 12.32 -14.25 0.76
CA PHE A 142 13.68 -14.48 1.20
C PHE A 142 14.02 -13.76 2.48
N LYS A 143 14.60 -14.52 3.43
CA LYS A 143 15.44 -13.94 4.48
C LYS A 143 16.70 -13.35 3.83
N PRO A 144 17.25 -12.25 4.37
CA PRO A 144 18.53 -11.73 3.90
C PRO A 144 19.59 -12.84 3.93
N GLY A 145 20.08 -13.26 2.75
CA GLY A 145 21.11 -14.31 2.62
C GLY A 145 20.69 -15.59 1.88
N GLU A 146 19.42 -15.78 1.52
CA GLU A 146 18.96 -16.92 0.73
C GLU A 146 19.00 -16.65 -0.78
N THR A 147 19.40 -17.65 -1.58
CA THR A 147 19.56 -17.54 -3.03
C THR A 147 18.26 -17.74 -3.83
N ALA A 148 18.16 -17.04 -4.95
CA ALA A 148 16.95 -16.76 -5.72
C ALA A 148 16.42 -17.90 -6.63
N GLU A 149 16.71 -19.18 -6.36
CA GLU A 149 16.43 -20.28 -7.30
C GLU A 149 14.98 -20.81 -7.36
N ALA A 150 14.09 -20.40 -6.44
CA ALA A 150 12.72 -20.92 -6.36
C ALA A 150 11.63 -19.88 -6.69
N ASP A 151 11.86 -18.97 -7.64
CA ASP A 151 11.04 -17.79 -7.79
C ASP A 151 9.99 -17.90 -8.91
N LYS A 152 9.01 -18.80 -8.74
CA LYS A 152 7.83 -18.83 -9.60
C LYS A 152 6.89 -17.66 -9.31
N THR A 153 6.32 -17.10 -10.37
CA THR A 153 5.54 -15.86 -10.35
C THR A 153 4.29 -15.91 -9.44
N GLU A 154 3.68 -17.09 -9.29
CA GLU A 154 2.50 -17.33 -8.43
C GLU A 154 2.87 -17.37 -6.95
N ASP A 155 4.00 -17.98 -6.59
CA ASP A 155 4.46 -18.07 -5.20
C ASP A 155 4.66 -16.69 -4.55
N ARG A 156 5.02 -15.68 -5.33
CA ARG A 156 5.21 -14.30 -4.84
C ARG A 156 3.90 -13.57 -4.56
N LYS A 157 2.83 -13.89 -5.26
CA LYS A 157 1.50 -13.31 -4.97
C LYS A 157 0.94 -13.91 -3.70
N ILE A 158 1.08 -15.23 -3.54
CA ILE A 158 0.72 -15.95 -2.31
C ILE A 158 1.53 -15.45 -1.13
N ALA A 159 2.82 -15.16 -1.30
CA ALA A 159 3.64 -14.55 -0.26
C ALA A 159 3.10 -13.19 0.21
N GLY A 160 2.61 -12.35 -0.70
CA GLY A 160 1.96 -11.09 -0.35
C GLY A 160 0.65 -11.27 0.42
N ILE A 161 -0.11 -12.31 0.10
CA ILE A 161 -1.32 -12.70 0.84
C ILE A 161 -0.95 -13.23 2.23
N ASN A 162 0.09 -14.05 2.33
CA ASN A 162 0.58 -14.56 3.61
C ASN A 162 1.09 -13.44 4.52
N LEU A 163 1.69 -12.39 3.95
CA LEU A 163 2.08 -11.21 4.72
C LEU A 163 0.85 -10.49 5.31
N LEU A 164 -0.26 -10.37 4.56
CA LEU A 164 -1.53 -9.85 5.10
C LEU A 164 -2.08 -10.73 6.22
N ARG A 165 -2.10 -12.07 6.02
CA ARG A 165 -2.53 -13.03 7.04
C ARG A 165 -1.78 -12.83 8.35
N GLU A 166 -0.46 -12.80 8.27
CA GLU A 166 0.39 -12.59 9.44
C GLU A 166 0.17 -11.23 10.09
N GLY A 167 -0.02 -10.18 9.29
CA GLY A 167 -0.33 -8.85 9.79
C GLY A 167 -1.61 -8.80 10.63
N PHE A 168 -2.68 -9.44 10.17
CA PHE A 168 -3.93 -9.56 10.93
C PHE A 168 -3.75 -10.45 12.16
N ARG A 169 -3.13 -11.64 12.00
CA ARG A 169 -2.86 -12.56 13.12
C ARG A 169 -2.05 -11.93 14.26
N LEU A 170 -1.07 -11.11 13.91
CA LEU A 170 -0.22 -10.38 14.87
C LEU A 170 -0.88 -9.08 15.37
N ASN A 171 -2.10 -8.80 14.97
CA ASN A 171 -2.81 -7.54 15.27
C ASN A 171 -2.00 -6.28 14.85
N LYS A 172 -1.22 -6.41 13.77
CA LYS A 172 -0.38 -5.37 13.17
C LYS A 172 -1.04 -4.69 11.97
N ILE A 173 -2.17 -5.21 11.51
CA ILE A 173 -3.05 -4.55 10.54
C ILE A 173 -4.38 -4.32 11.22
N LYS A 174 -4.84 -3.08 11.23
CA LYS A 174 -6.09 -2.64 11.84
C LYS A 174 -6.90 -1.84 10.84
N VAL A 175 -8.24 -1.93 10.94
CA VAL A 175 -9.17 -1.27 10.03
C VAL A 175 -10.12 -0.39 10.81
N HIS A 176 -10.35 0.84 10.37
CA HIS A 176 -11.27 1.75 11.06
C HIS A 176 -12.73 1.34 10.83
N GLY A 177 -13.44 1.02 11.93
CA GLY A 177 -14.78 0.42 11.88
C GLY A 177 -15.83 1.27 11.17
N ASN A 178 -15.82 2.59 11.38
CA ASN A 178 -16.83 3.49 10.81
C ASN A 178 -16.44 4.04 9.43
N ARG A 179 -15.15 4.19 9.14
CA ARG A 179 -14.67 4.82 7.90
C ARG A 179 -14.37 3.83 6.79
N CYS A 180 -14.27 2.53 7.12
CA CYS A 180 -13.88 1.48 6.17
C CYS A 180 -14.87 0.29 6.12
N PRO A 181 -16.20 0.53 6.02
CA PRO A 181 -17.20 -0.55 6.05
C PRO A 181 -17.09 -1.49 4.83
N SER A 182 -16.75 -0.98 3.65
CA SER A 182 -16.58 -1.79 2.44
C SER A 182 -15.32 -2.64 2.52
N THR A 183 -14.22 -2.09 3.05
CA THR A 183 -12.98 -2.82 3.32
C THR A 183 -13.24 -3.98 4.28
N ILE A 184 -13.92 -3.75 5.40
CA ILE A 184 -14.28 -4.80 6.36
C ILE A 184 -15.08 -5.91 5.67
N LYS A 185 -16.08 -5.54 4.87
CA LYS A 185 -16.89 -6.51 4.13
C LYS A 185 -16.05 -7.32 3.12
N GLN A 186 -15.14 -6.69 2.40
CA GLN A 186 -14.26 -7.37 1.45
C GLN A 186 -13.26 -8.31 2.18
N LEU A 187 -12.66 -7.88 3.29
CA LEU A 187 -11.78 -8.72 4.11
C LEU A 187 -12.50 -9.96 4.66
N GLN A 188 -13.72 -9.80 5.14
CA GLN A 188 -14.55 -10.91 5.63
C GLN A 188 -14.97 -11.89 4.51
N GLY A 189 -15.13 -11.38 3.28
CA GLY A 189 -15.51 -12.16 2.11
C GLY A 189 -14.33 -12.76 1.33
N TYR A 190 -13.08 -12.42 1.69
CA TYR A 190 -11.91 -12.81 0.92
C TYR A 190 -11.60 -14.29 1.10
N SER A 191 -11.76 -15.08 0.03
CA SER A 191 -11.70 -16.54 0.07
C SER A 191 -10.94 -17.14 -1.11
N PHE A 192 -10.50 -18.37 -0.94
CA PHE A 192 -9.91 -19.17 -2.01
C PHE A 192 -10.99 -19.80 -2.91
N ASP A 193 -10.66 -20.01 -4.19
CA ASP A 193 -11.47 -20.76 -5.12
C ASP A 193 -11.50 -22.25 -4.73
N PRO A 194 -12.68 -22.83 -4.38
CA PRO A 194 -12.78 -24.21 -3.94
C PRO A 194 -12.24 -25.20 -4.98
N LYS A 195 -12.49 -24.95 -6.27
CA LYS A 195 -12.03 -25.83 -7.36
C LYS A 195 -10.51 -25.84 -7.48
N SER A 196 -9.88 -24.71 -7.24
CA SER A 196 -8.40 -24.63 -7.26
C SER A 196 -7.81 -25.30 -6.02
N LEU A 197 -8.46 -25.18 -4.86
CA LEU A 197 -8.03 -25.85 -3.62
C LEU A 197 -8.10 -27.38 -3.72
N GLU A 198 -9.12 -27.95 -4.39
CA GLU A 198 -9.21 -29.39 -4.68
C GLU A 198 -8.00 -29.89 -5.48
N GLN A 199 -7.37 -29.01 -6.26
CA GLN A 199 -6.17 -29.28 -7.04
C GLN A 199 -4.86 -28.94 -6.28
N GLY A 200 -4.96 -28.55 -4.99
CA GLY A 200 -3.82 -28.13 -4.19
C GLY A 200 -3.29 -26.74 -4.54
N ILE A 201 -4.08 -25.92 -5.26
CA ILE A 201 -3.67 -24.57 -5.70
C ILE A 201 -4.40 -23.52 -4.86
N GLU A 202 -3.65 -22.70 -4.12
CA GLU A 202 -4.18 -21.55 -3.38
C GLU A 202 -4.41 -20.37 -4.35
N LYS A 203 -5.62 -20.23 -4.89
CA LYS A 203 -6.02 -19.16 -5.79
C LYS A 203 -7.17 -18.36 -5.20
N PRO A 204 -6.99 -17.05 -4.91
CA PRO A 204 -8.08 -16.19 -4.44
C PRO A 204 -9.19 -16.05 -5.49
N ILE A 205 -10.44 -15.99 -5.03
CA ILE A 205 -11.56 -15.56 -5.84
C ILE A 205 -11.41 -14.06 -6.13
N LYS A 206 -11.50 -13.70 -7.41
CA LYS A 206 -11.41 -12.33 -7.89
C LYS A 206 -12.78 -11.65 -7.93
N ILE A 207 -13.38 -11.48 -6.76
CA ILE A 207 -14.68 -10.82 -6.58
C ILE A 207 -14.62 -9.96 -5.33
N ASN A 208 -14.85 -8.66 -5.48
CA ASN A 208 -14.82 -7.71 -4.36
C ASN A 208 -13.52 -7.79 -3.55
N ASP A 209 -12.39 -7.80 -4.22
CA ASP A 209 -11.06 -7.82 -3.60
C ASP A 209 -10.24 -6.52 -3.85
N ASP A 210 -10.86 -5.52 -4.47
CA ASP A 210 -10.19 -4.28 -4.90
C ASP A 210 -9.59 -3.51 -3.71
N LEU A 211 -10.34 -3.35 -2.60
CA LEU A 211 -9.83 -2.69 -1.38
C LEU A 211 -8.81 -3.56 -0.64
N VAL A 212 -8.94 -4.89 -0.70
CA VAL A 212 -7.95 -5.82 -0.15
C VAL A 212 -6.63 -5.71 -0.92
N ASP A 213 -6.69 -5.61 -2.25
CA ASP A 213 -5.54 -5.39 -3.10
C ASP A 213 -4.86 -4.04 -2.81
N CYS A 214 -5.63 -2.96 -2.54
CA CYS A 214 -5.08 -1.67 -2.08
C CYS A 214 -4.24 -1.82 -0.81
N ILE A 215 -4.74 -2.54 0.21
CA ILE A 215 -4.01 -2.80 1.45
C ILE A 215 -2.76 -3.63 1.15
N ARG A 216 -2.88 -4.68 0.35
CA ARG A 216 -1.79 -5.55 -0.04
C ARG A 216 -0.66 -4.79 -0.75
N TYR A 217 -0.98 -3.82 -1.62
CA TYR A 217 0.01 -2.98 -2.28
C TYR A 217 0.85 -2.18 -1.27
N VAL A 218 0.22 -1.58 -0.28
CA VAL A 218 0.94 -0.82 0.74
C VAL A 218 1.74 -1.74 1.66
N VAL A 219 1.15 -2.81 2.16
CA VAL A 219 1.83 -3.76 3.04
C VAL A 219 3.04 -4.41 2.35
N ASN A 220 2.89 -4.85 1.10
CA ASN A 220 3.99 -5.43 0.33
C ASN A 220 5.11 -4.43 0.05
N THR A 221 4.77 -3.15 -0.13
CA THR A 221 5.76 -2.13 -0.50
C THR A 221 6.52 -1.62 0.71
N GLU A 222 5.82 -1.32 1.81
CA GLU A 222 6.37 -0.61 2.95
C GLU A 222 6.77 -1.53 4.11
N ILE A 223 6.04 -2.63 4.31
CA ILE A 223 6.39 -3.64 5.32
C ILE A 223 7.35 -4.66 4.71
N GLY A 224 6.92 -5.38 3.67
CA GLY A 224 7.75 -6.23 2.83
C GLY A 224 8.04 -7.62 3.40
N TYR A 225 8.08 -7.83 4.73
CA TYR A 225 8.33 -9.12 5.38
C TYR A 225 7.86 -9.13 6.85
N VAL A 226 7.54 -10.30 7.37
CA VAL A 226 6.92 -10.49 8.70
C VAL A 226 7.84 -10.07 9.84
N ASP A 227 9.13 -10.38 9.75
CA ASP A 227 10.11 -10.09 10.82
C ASP A 227 10.23 -8.60 11.14
N ARG A 228 9.81 -7.72 10.20
CA ARG A 228 9.77 -6.27 10.45
C ARG A 228 8.83 -5.90 11.61
N TRP A 229 7.77 -6.66 11.80
CA TRP A 229 6.89 -6.52 12.95
C TRP A 229 7.46 -7.13 14.23
N ALA A 230 8.24 -8.23 14.09
CA ALA A 230 8.88 -8.91 15.23
C ALA A 230 10.10 -8.16 15.77
N GLU A 231 10.97 -7.65 14.91
CA GLU A 231 12.24 -6.98 15.29
C GLU A 231 12.08 -5.82 16.29
N ARG A 232 10.93 -5.15 16.28
CA ARG A 232 10.65 -4.03 17.22
C ARG A 232 9.98 -4.45 18.51
N SER A 233 9.25 -5.56 18.54
CA SER A 233 8.69 -6.08 19.79
C SER A 233 9.79 -6.58 20.71
N GLU A 234 10.83 -7.21 20.19
CA GLU A 234 11.98 -7.66 20.96
C GLU A 234 12.85 -6.50 21.49
N LYS A 235 13.04 -5.44 20.71
CA LYS A 235 13.75 -4.23 21.16
C LYS A 235 13.03 -3.48 22.30
N LYS A 236 11.71 -3.57 22.36
CA LYS A 236 10.89 -3.01 23.46
C LYS A 236 10.96 -3.90 24.71
N SER A 237 11.06 -5.23 24.57
CA SER A 237 11.12 -6.17 25.69
C SER A 237 12.48 -6.23 26.36
N ASN A 238 13.56 -5.99 25.63
CA ASN A 238 14.94 -6.07 26.14
C ASN A 238 15.47 -4.79 26.78
N GLY A 239 14.61 -3.78 27.09
CA GLY A 239 14.96 -2.67 27.99
C GLY A 239 16.25 -1.89 27.65
N GLU A 240 16.82 -2.04 26.47
CA GLU A 240 17.94 -1.25 26.02
C GLU A 240 17.44 0.15 25.58
N ASN A 241 17.16 0.97 26.59
CA ASN A 241 17.25 2.42 26.49
C ASN A 241 18.71 2.80 26.15
N ARG A 242 19.15 2.51 24.92
CA ARG A 242 20.25 3.25 24.35
C ARG A 242 19.67 4.62 23.99
N MET A 243 19.69 5.54 24.96
CA MET A 243 19.70 6.95 24.67
C MET A 243 20.87 7.19 23.72
N GLU A 244 20.61 7.18 22.41
CA GLU A 244 21.49 7.86 21.47
C GLU A 244 21.58 9.29 22.01
N SER A 245 22.78 9.67 22.45
CA SER A 245 23.00 11.02 22.94
C SER A 245 22.50 12.00 21.88
N GLY A 246 21.84 13.09 22.28
CA GLY A 246 21.28 14.08 21.34
C GLY A 246 22.31 14.54 20.30
N ASN A 247 23.61 14.56 20.67
CA ASN A 247 24.74 14.86 19.79
C ASN A 247 24.92 13.90 18.61
N GLU A 248 24.56 12.64 18.72
CA GLU A 248 24.75 11.66 17.62
C GLU A 248 23.62 11.71 16.58
N ARG A 249 22.40 12.03 17.02
CA ARG A 249 21.28 12.31 16.13
C ARG A 249 21.47 13.60 15.33
N ASP A 250 21.99 14.62 15.99
CA ASP A 250 22.23 15.92 15.34
C ASP A 250 23.41 15.81 14.38
N ARG A 251 24.45 15.04 14.71
CA ARG A 251 25.55 14.76 13.79
C ARG A 251 25.10 14.01 12.53
N ARG A 252 24.26 12.99 12.64
CA ARG A 252 23.71 12.25 11.47
C ARG A 252 22.83 13.12 10.60
N LYS A 253 22.03 14.00 11.22
CA LYS A 253 21.21 14.98 10.46
C LYS A 253 22.08 15.97 9.70
N GLN A 254 23.17 16.42 10.33
CA GLN A 254 24.10 17.34 9.71
C GLN A 254 24.84 16.67 8.54
N GLU A 255 25.35 15.45 8.73
CA GLU A 255 26.01 14.66 7.68
C GLU A 255 25.08 14.37 6.47
N ASP A 256 23.78 14.11 6.72
CA ASP A 256 22.79 13.93 5.66
C ASP A 256 22.47 15.24 4.94
N GLN A 257 22.44 16.36 5.65
CA GLN A 257 22.23 17.68 5.07
C GLN A 257 23.43 18.07 4.20
N ASP A 258 24.64 17.94 4.72
CA ASP A 258 25.90 18.25 4.00
C ASP A 258 26.02 17.40 2.71
N ARG A 259 25.58 16.14 2.77
CA ARG A 259 25.56 15.23 1.61
C ARG A 259 24.56 15.68 0.53
N ARG A 260 23.43 16.22 0.94
CA ARG A 260 22.41 16.79 0.02
C ARG A 260 22.91 18.08 -0.61
N ASP A 261 23.51 18.94 0.18
CA ASP A 261 24.02 20.22 -0.28
C ASP A 261 25.18 20.03 -1.25
N LYS A 262 26.12 19.10 -0.96
CA LYS A 262 27.18 18.72 -1.88
C LYS A 262 26.68 18.17 -3.21
N LYS A 263 25.67 17.29 -3.20
CA LYS A 263 25.03 16.83 -4.44
C LYS A 263 24.37 17.95 -5.25
N ARG A 264 23.80 18.91 -4.54
CA ARG A 264 23.16 20.07 -5.18
C ARG A 264 24.22 20.98 -5.82
N GLU A 265 25.34 21.22 -5.16
CA GLU A 265 26.46 21.99 -5.70
C GLU A 265 27.09 21.31 -6.93
N GLU A 266 27.31 19.99 -6.88
CA GLU A 266 27.80 19.20 -8.03
C GLU A 266 26.85 19.29 -9.24
N LEU A 267 25.53 19.27 -9.01
CA LEU A 267 24.51 19.40 -10.06
C LEU A 267 24.48 20.79 -10.66
N VAL A 268 24.58 21.82 -9.82
CA VAL A 268 24.66 23.24 -10.26
C VAL A 268 25.95 23.47 -11.02
N GLN A 269 27.07 22.94 -10.56
CA GLN A 269 28.36 23.09 -11.25
C GLN A 269 28.34 22.41 -12.61
N GLY A 270 27.76 21.20 -12.71
CA GLY A 270 27.56 20.50 -13.98
C GLY A 270 26.75 21.31 -15.00
N LEU A 271 25.66 21.94 -14.54
CA LEU A 271 24.84 22.81 -15.38
C LEU A 271 25.60 24.07 -15.86
N ILE A 272 26.44 24.64 -15.00
CA ILE A 272 27.27 25.81 -15.35
C ILE A 272 28.31 25.42 -16.40
N ASP A 273 28.93 24.26 -16.26
CA ASP A 273 29.97 23.78 -17.18
C ASP A 273 29.38 23.39 -18.54
N ASP A 274 28.18 22.79 -18.57
CA ASP A 274 27.40 22.54 -19.79
C ASP A 274 27.05 23.87 -20.51
N PHE A 275 26.66 24.90 -19.75
CA PHE A 275 26.31 26.21 -20.29
C PHE A 275 27.54 26.93 -20.85
N LYS A 276 28.72 26.79 -20.23
CA LYS A 276 29.98 27.34 -20.72
C LYS A 276 30.52 26.57 -21.92
N GLY A 277 30.38 25.25 -21.94
CA GLY A 277 30.79 24.40 -23.06
C GLY A 277 29.96 24.58 -24.34
N GLY A 278 28.66 24.93 -24.19
CA GLY A 278 27.77 25.18 -25.33
C GLY A 278 28.04 26.47 -26.10
N ARG A 279 28.78 27.44 -25.56
CA ARG A 279 29.13 28.68 -26.26
C ARG A 279 30.32 28.58 -27.20
N SER A 280 31.05 27.47 -27.21
CA SER A 280 32.25 27.30 -28.07
C SER A 280 32.00 26.60 -29.40
N ARG A 281 30.77 26.22 -29.75
CA ARG A 281 30.49 25.47 -30.99
C ARG A 281 29.66 26.16 -32.08
N ASN A 282 29.40 27.47 -31.98
CA ASN A 282 28.69 28.18 -33.06
C ASN A 282 29.36 29.49 -33.41
N ASN A 283 30.57 29.42 -34.00
CA ASN A 283 31.12 30.51 -34.84
C ASN A 283 32.10 29.92 -35.86
N SER A 284 31.60 29.25 -36.89
CA SER A 284 32.28 29.18 -38.20
C SER A 284 31.47 28.24 -39.14
N ARG A 285 30.52 28.81 -39.86
CA ARG A 285 30.11 28.38 -41.22
C ARG A 285 28.86 29.14 -41.68
N TRP A 286 29.07 30.37 -42.09
CA TRP A 286 28.29 31.00 -43.17
C TRP A 286 29.20 32.04 -43.84
N LEU A 287 29.92 31.59 -44.86
CA LEU A 287 30.41 32.40 -45.98
C LEU A 287 30.62 31.44 -47.13
N PHE A 288 29.79 31.63 -48.13
CA PHE A 288 29.62 31.18 -49.50
C PHE A 288 28.38 30.32 -49.73
#